data_ea1199d26359c9374b92a6b93bf8ce7e
#
_entry.id   ea1199d26359c9374b92a6b93bf8ce7e
#
_cell.length_a   1.000
_cell.length_b   1.000
_cell.length_c   1.000
_cell.angle_alpha   90.00
_cell.angle_beta   90.00
_cell.angle_gamma   90.00
#
_symmetry.space_group_name_H-M   'P 1'
#
loop_
_entity.id
_entity.type
_entity.pdbx_description
1 polymer ?
#
loop_
_entity_poly.entity_id
_entity_poly.type
_entity_poly.pdbx_seq_one_letter_code
_entity_poly.pdbx_strand_id
1 'polypeptide(L)'
;MSVPLALSFPAADGYVLHGHVWAHAQPCASRPVVVVNPATAVLSRYYARFAAYLHAAGCEVLTYDYRGIGGSRPARLRGFRAGWIEWGSLDFEGALREVQRRFAGQPILVAAHSAGGLALGLAPSNHLVARAFTMGAQFAHWRDYAPGQRLGMWWKWHVLMPALTACLGYFPGRRLGWMEDAPAGVVEDWTARAPRFEAVARRGGERVTARMRAQWLTQCAQPRADLLALSISDDPFAGDAAIERLLAYFTGCRRWRLHVRPAQIGVPAIGHFAFFHDRFADTLWPIARDWLLHGACPPEFAATAWPGETPPALSRSPAPAMCAASAPPG
;
A
#
# COMPACT_ATOMS: atom_id res chain seq x y z
N MET A 1 6.45 -19.72 14.30
CA MET A 1 6.25 -18.37 13.70
C MET A 1 6.96 -17.36 14.59
N SER A 2 7.75 -16.46 14.00
CA SER A 2 8.38 -15.36 14.76
C SER A 2 7.30 -14.44 15.34
N VAL A 3 7.45 -14.10 16.61
CA VAL A 3 6.53 -13.19 17.30
C VAL A 3 6.93 -11.75 16.96
N PRO A 4 6.02 -10.93 16.41
CA PRO A 4 6.34 -9.54 16.12
C PRO A 4 6.51 -8.74 17.40
N LEU A 5 7.38 -7.74 17.36
CA LEU A 5 7.54 -6.77 18.43
C LEU A 5 6.60 -5.58 18.19
N ALA A 6 5.82 -5.20 19.20
CA ALA A 6 5.02 -3.98 19.14
C ALA A 6 5.94 -2.76 19.04
N LEU A 7 5.54 -1.80 18.22
CA LEU A 7 6.35 -0.61 17.94
C LEU A 7 5.46 0.64 17.93
N SER A 8 5.98 1.72 18.49
CA SER A 8 5.43 3.06 18.32
C SER A 8 6.52 3.98 17.77
N PHE A 9 6.17 4.79 16.79
CA PHE A 9 7.11 5.72 16.14
C PHE A 9 6.37 6.99 15.66
N PRO A 10 7.09 8.11 15.52
CA PRO A 10 6.47 9.35 15.06
C PRO A 10 6.25 9.35 13.55
N ALA A 11 5.11 9.82 13.11
CA ALA A 11 4.90 10.32 11.76
C ALA A 11 5.77 11.57 11.49
N ALA A 12 5.81 12.06 10.27
CA ALA A 12 6.65 13.20 9.92
C ALA A 12 6.36 14.50 10.69
N ASP A 13 5.13 14.64 11.18
CA ASP A 13 4.67 15.77 12.01
C ASP A 13 4.66 15.48 13.52
N GLY A 14 5.21 14.34 13.93
CA GLY A 14 5.28 13.94 15.35
C GLY A 14 4.06 13.17 15.87
N TYR A 15 3.01 12.95 15.06
CA TYR A 15 1.89 12.10 15.45
C TYR A 15 2.38 10.67 15.72
N VAL A 16 1.98 10.07 16.87
CA VAL A 16 2.42 8.72 17.21
C VAL A 16 1.64 7.68 16.43
N LEU A 17 2.35 6.87 15.67
CA LEU A 17 1.84 5.70 14.97
C LEU A 17 2.19 4.43 15.72
N HIS A 18 1.32 3.43 15.61
CA HIS A 18 1.49 2.12 16.22
C HIS A 18 1.54 1.03 15.16
N GLY A 19 2.40 0.07 15.35
CA GLY A 19 2.61 -1.03 14.42
C GLY A 19 3.34 -2.20 15.05
N HIS A 20 3.83 -3.08 14.20
CA HIS A 20 4.59 -4.26 14.57
C HIS A 20 5.80 -4.42 13.65
N VAL A 21 6.90 -4.87 14.22
CA VAL A 21 8.11 -5.19 13.49
C VAL A 21 8.47 -6.67 13.67
N TRP A 22 8.73 -7.34 12.56
CA TRP A 22 9.38 -8.65 12.52
C TRP A 22 10.84 -8.41 12.19
N ALA A 23 11.70 -8.66 13.17
CA ALA A 23 13.14 -8.44 13.03
C ALA A 23 13.91 -9.71 13.39
N HIS A 24 14.97 -9.98 12.64
CA HIS A 24 15.90 -11.07 12.95
C HIS A 24 16.85 -10.65 14.07
N ALA A 25 17.26 -11.61 14.88
CA ALA A 25 18.15 -11.32 16.01
C ALA A 25 19.52 -10.82 15.58
N GLN A 26 20.01 -11.27 14.43
CA GLN A 26 21.33 -10.87 13.90
C GLN A 26 21.17 -9.81 12.83
N PRO A 27 21.80 -8.63 12.96
CA PRO A 27 21.84 -7.62 11.91
C PRO A 27 22.48 -8.15 10.62
N CYS A 28 21.95 -7.73 9.47
CA CYS A 28 22.50 -8.10 8.17
C CYS A 28 22.19 -6.97 7.17
N ALA A 29 23.21 -6.24 6.74
CA ALA A 29 23.06 -5.07 5.85
C ALA A 29 22.46 -5.40 4.47
N SER A 30 22.63 -6.64 3.99
CA SER A 30 22.04 -7.09 2.72
C SER A 30 20.59 -7.55 2.83
N ARG A 31 20.06 -7.74 4.05
CA ARG A 31 18.68 -8.15 4.28
C ARG A 31 17.74 -6.97 4.01
N PRO A 32 16.76 -7.11 3.12
CA PRO A 32 15.84 -6.00 2.87
C PRO A 32 14.82 -5.83 4.01
N VAL A 33 14.35 -4.60 4.18
CA VAL A 33 13.21 -4.30 5.03
C VAL A 33 11.99 -3.99 4.18
N VAL A 34 10.87 -4.69 4.44
CA VAL A 34 9.60 -4.47 3.75
C VAL A 34 8.66 -3.64 4.63
N VAL A 35 8.21 -2.49 4.14
CA VAL A 35 7.12 -1.73 4.76
C VAL A 35 5.81 -2.13 4.09
N VAL A 36 4.83 -2.55 4.90
CA VAL A 36 3.49 -2.89 4.40
C VAL A 36 2.57 -1.70 4.58
N ASN A 37 2.14 -1.10 3.47
CA ASN A 37 1.17 -0.01 3.43
C ASN A 37 -0.25 -0.57 3.34
N PRO A 38 -1.11 -0.41 4.38
CA PRO A 38 -2.46 -0.95 4.40
C PRO A 38 -3.41 -0.31 3.39
N ALA A 39 -4.51 -1.01 3.09
CA ALA A 39 -5.66 -0.43 2.41
C ALA A 39 -6.43 0.54 3.29
N THR A 40 -7.36 1.29 2.69
CA THR A 40 -8.22 2.25 3.40
C THR A 40 -8.98 1.59 4.54
N ALA A 41 -8.74 2.10 5.75
CA ALA A 41 -9.41 1.66 6.98
C ALA A 41 -9.30 0.13 7.24
N VAL A 42 -8.19 -0.48 6.84
CA VAL A 42 -7.83 -1.86 7.17
C VAL A 42 -6.73 -1.85 8.21
N LEU A 43 -6.91 -2.64 9.27
CA LEU A 43 -5.95 -2.76 10.37
C LEU A 43 -4.66 -3.45 9.90
N SER A 44 -3.52 -3.00 10.39
CA SER A 44 -2.21 -3.58 10.12
C SER A 44 -2.12 -5.08 10.48
N ARG A 45 -2.84 -5.51 11.51
CA ARG A 45 -2.94 -6.92 11.92
C ARG A 45 -3.51 -7.84 10.82
N TYR A 46 -4.28 -7.29 9.88
CA TYR A 46 -4.79 -8.04 8.73
C TYR A 46 -3.66 -8.61 7.88
N TYR A 47 -2.53 -7.92 7.82
CA TYR A 47 -1.35 -8.29 7.06
C TYR A 47 -0.34 -9.10 7.88
N ALA A 48 -0.62 -9.44 9.15
CA ALA A 48 0.36 -10.07 10.03
C ALA A 48 0.88 -11.42 9.53
N ARG A 49 0.00 -12.26 8.93
CA ARG A 49 0.41 -13.55 8.37
C ARG A 49 1.28 -13.38 7.12
N PHE A 50 0.96 -12.43 6.27
CA PHE A 50 1.77 -12.08 5.12
C PHE A 50 3.12 -11.48 5.54
N ALA A 51 3.15 -10.63 6.57
CA ALA A 51 4.39 -10.11 7.14
C ALA A 51 5.27 -11.24 7.71
N ALA A 52 4.69 -12.19 8.43
CA ALA A 52 5.41 -13.36 8.94
C ALA A 52 5.96 -14.24 7.80
N TYR A 53 5.23 -14.38 6.71
CA TYR A 53 5.67 -15.08 5.51
C TYR A 53 6.90 -14.41 4.86
N LEU A 54 6.86 -13.08 4.69
CA LEU A 54 8.01 -12.32 4.17
C LEU A 54 9.21 -12.36 5.12
N HIS A 55 8.95 -12.33 6.43
CA HIS A 55 10.00 -12.47 7.42
C HIS A 55 10.67 -13.86 7.36
N ALA A 56 9.89 -14.93 7.24
CA ALA A 56 10.41 -16.27 7.04
C ALA A 56 11.21 -16.42 5.73
N ALA A 57 10.90 -15.59 4.73
CA ALA A 57 11.66 -15.49 3.48
C ALA A 57 12.93 -14.63 3.57
N GLY A 58 13.29 -14.17 4.78
CA GLY A 58 14.54 -13.44 5.03
C GLY A 58 14.43 -11.91 5.00
N CYS A 59 13.23 -11.34 5.07
CA CYS A 59 13.04 -9.89 5.19
C CYS A 59 12.92 -9.44 6.66
N GLU A 60 13.33 -8.21 6.97
CA GLU A 60 12.73 -7.47 8.08
C GLU A 60 11.39 -6.92 7.60
N VAL A 61 10.36 -6.85 8.46
CA VAL A 61 9.05 -6.36 8.04
C VAL A 61 8.46 -5.38 9.05
N LEU A 62 7.95 -4.24 8.58
CA LEU A 62 7.18 -3.28 9.36
C LEU A 62 5.74 -3.26 8.85
N THR A 63 4.77 -3.46 9.75
CA THR A 63 3.36 -3.14 9.53
C THR A 63 2.93 -2.05 10.51
N TYR A 64 2.01 -1.19 10.13
CA TYR A 64 1.54 -0.10 10.99
C TYR A 64 0.11 0.31 10.65
N ASP A 65 -0.57 0.92 11.59
CA ASP A 65 -1.86 1.55 11.37
C ASP A 65 -1.67 3.02 11.01
N TYR A 66 -2.36 3.48 9.97
CA TYR A 66 -2.40 4.91 9.67
C TYR A 66 -3.09 5.69 10.79
N ARG A 67 -2.77 6.98 10.94
CA ARG A 67 -3.45 7.87 11.90
C ARG A 67 -4.96 7.79 11.76
N GLY A 68 -5.65 7.70 12.86
CA GLY A 68 -7.11 7.55 12.90
C GLY A 68 -7.61 6.12 12.79
N ILE A 69 -6.74 5.13 12.56
CA ILE A 69 -7.07 3.70 12.41
C ILE A 69 -6.40 2.89 13.51
N GLY A 70 -7.05 1.84 13.97
CA GLY A 70 -6.50 0.81 14.86
C GLY A 70 -5.80 1.36 16.08
N GLY A 71 -4.54 0.96 16.29
CA GLY A 71 -3.69 1.43 17.38
C GLY A 71 -3.29 2.91 17.27
N SER A 72 -3.30 3.48 16.05
CA SER A 72 -3.00 4.88 15.78
C SER A 72 -4.24 5.78 15.82
N ARG A 73 -5.36 5.29 16.37
CA ARG A 73 -6.62 6.03 16.51
C ARG A 73 -6.57 6.95 17.73
N PRO A 74 -6.95 8.25 17.61
CA PRO A 74 -7.14 9.12 18.76
C PRO A 74 -8.38 8.70 19.56
N ALA A 75 -8.52 9.19 20.78
CA ALA A 75 -9.68 8.90 21.64
C ALA A 75 -11.01 9.26 20.96
N ARG A 76 -11.01 10.30 20.12
CA ARG A 76 -12.19 10.75 19.35
C ARG A 76 -11.82 10.97 17.89
N LEU A 77 -12.59 10.36 16.97
CA LEU A 77 -12.46 10.63 15.52
C LEU A 77 -13.22 11.89 15.09
N ARG A 78 -14.30 12.26 15.79
CA ARG A 78 -15.05 13.49 15.46
C ARG A 78 -14.12 14.69 15.57
N GLY A 79 -13.98 15.43 14.45
CA GLY A 79 -13.09 16.58 14.34
C GLY A 79 -11.61 16.25 14.12
N PHE A 80 -11.23 14.97 14.14
CA PHE A 80 -9.87 14.56 13.79
C PHE A 80 -9.69 14.60 12.27
N ARG A 81 -8.72 15.41 11.82
CA ARG A 81 -8.42 15.58 10.39
C ARG A 81 -7.32 14.64 9.96
N ALA A 82 -7.65 13.71 9.11
CA ALA A 82 -6.72 12.84 8.41
C ALA A 82 -7.38 12.28 7.16
N GLY A 83 -6.60 12.05 6.13
CA GLY A 83 -7.02 11.43 4.88
C GLY A 83 -5.85 10.75 4.19
N TRP A 84 -6.03 10.32 2.95
CA TRP A 84 -5.01 9.62 2.19
C TRP A 84 -3.75 10.45 1.96
N ILE A 85 -3.91 11.77 1.87
CA ILE A 85 -2.76 12.68 1.69
C ILE A 85 -1.87 12.64 2.92
N GLU A 86 -2.42 12.76 4.13
CA GLU A 86 -1.66 12.68 5.39
C GLU A 86 -1.10 11.27 5.58
N TRP A 87 -1.83 10.22 5.22
CA TRP A 87 -1.35 8.85 5.29
C TRP A 87 -0.10 8.61 4.44
N GLY A 88 -0.01 9.24 3.26
CA GLY A 88 1.19 9.18 2.43
C GLY A 88 2.29 10.14 2.88
N SER A 89 1.94 11.44 2.94
CA SER A 89 2.94 12.50 3.14
C SER A 89 3.50 12.59 4.57
N LEU A 90 2.77 12.07 5.55
CA LEU A 90 3.16 12.14 6.97
C LEU A 90 3.38 10.76 7.59
N ASP A 91 2.42 9.82 7.44
CA ASP A 91 2.48 8.55 8.15
C ASP A 91 3.45 7.57 7.47
N PHE A 92 3.32 7.36 6.16
CA PHE A 92 4.27 6.54 5.43
C PHE A 92 5.67 7.16 5.39
N GLU A 93 5.77 8.49 5.35
CA GLU A 93 7.04 9.20 5.53
C GLU A 93 7.67 8.87 6.90
N GLY A 94 6.87 8.86 7.98
CA GLY A 94 7.33 8.43 9.31
C GLY A 94 7.79 6.98 9.34
N ALA A 95 7.07 6.08 8.65
CA ALA A 95 7.45 4.68 8.53
C ALA A 95 8.78 4.50 7.78
N LEU A 96 9.02 5.26 6.69
CA LEU A 96 10.28 5.26 5.97
C LEU A 96 11.44 5.74 6.86
N ARG A 97 11.25 6.81 7.62
CA ARG A 97 12.26 7.31 8.56
C ARG A 97 12.56 6.30 9.67
N GLU A 98 11.53 5.63 10.20
CA GLU A 98 11.70 4.62 11.24
C GLU A 98 12.49 3.41 10.74
N VAL A 99 12.16 2.88 9.55
CA VAL A 99 12.94 1.74 9.00
C VAL A 99 14.35 2.15 8.62
N GLN A 100 14.57 3.36 8.11
CA GLN A 100 15.91 3.88 7.82
C GLN A 100 16.76 4.01 9.10
N ARG A 101 16.15 4.46 10.19
CA ARG A 101 16.82 4.57 11.50
C ARG A 101 17.12 3.20 12.10
N ARG A 102 16.14 2.27 12.06
CA ARG A 102 16.23 0.95 12.71
C ARG A 102 17.08 -0.03 11.92
N PHE A 103 17.03 0.02 10.61
CA PHE A 103 17.66 -0.89 9.67
C PHE A 103 18.60 -0.12 8.72
N ALA A 104 19.49 0.68 9.31
CA ALA A 104 20.37 1.55 8.55
C ALA A 104 21.19 0.78 7.48
N GLY A 105 21.19 1.29 6.26
CA GLY A 105 21.90 0.69 5.13
C GLY A 105 21.19 -0.50 4.47
N GLN A 106 20.09 -1.01 5.02
CA GLN A 106 19.33 -2.10 4.39
C GLN A 106 18.45 -1.57 3.26
N PRO A 107 18.27 -2.32 2.15
CA PRO A 107 17.34 -1.94 1.07
C PRO A 107 15.90 -1.83 1.59
N ILE A 108 15.21 -0.72 1.28
CA ILE A 108 13.80 -0.51 1.64
C ILE A 108 12.91 -0.98 0.48
N LEU A 109 12.01 -1.90 0.79
CA LEU A 109 11.01 -2.42 -0.13
C LEU A 109 9.61 -2.09 0.39
N VAL A 110 8.62 -2.04 -0.50
CA VAL A 110 7.23 -1.73 -0.12
C VAL A 110 6.27 -2.77 -0.68
N ALA A 111 5.41 -3.30 0.18
CA ALA A 111 4.21 -4.02 -0.21
C ALA A 111 2.99 -3.15 0.10
N ALA A 112 2.25 -2.72 -0.93
CA ALA A 112 1.15 -1.79 -0.75
C ALA A 112 -0.18 -2.38 -1.23
N HIS A 113 -1.23 -2.17 -0.46
CA HIS A 113 -2.58 -2.60 -0.79
C HIS A 113 -3.48 -1.38 -1.03
N SER A 114 -4.16 -1.36 -2.19
CA SER A 114 -5.20 -0.35 -2.49
C SER A 114 -4.69 1.10 -2.28
N ALA A 115 -5.29 1.87 -1.38
CA ALA A 115 -4.85 3.24 -1.04
C ALA A 115 -3.39 3.32 -0.56
N GLY A 116 -2.84 2.21 -0.06
CA GLY A 116 -1.43 2.12 0.31
C GLY A 116 -0.46 2.39 -0.85
N GLY A 117 -0.89 2.09 -2.10
CA GLY A 117 -0.12 2.45 -3.29
C GLY A 117 -0.12 3.95 -3.57
N LEU A 118 -1.22 4.64 -3.29
CA LEU A 118 -1.25 6.10 -3.36
C LEU A 118 -0.35 6.72 -2.27
N ALA A 119 -0.37 6.17 -1.06
CA ALA A 119 0.51 6.59 0.03
C ALA A 119 1.99 6.48 -0.36
N LEU A 120 2.39 5.41 -1.09
CA LEU A 120 3.73 5.26 -1.65
C LEU A 120 4.14 6.47 -2.49
N GLY A 121 3.23 6.98 -3.35
CA GLY A 121 3.51 8.13 -4.21
C GLY A 121 3.64 9.46 -3.47
N LEU A 122 3.08 9.59 -2.28
CA LEU A 122 2.95 10.87 -1.59
C LEU A 122 4.05 11.14 -0.54
N ALA A 123 4.83 10.14 -0.15
CA ALA A 123 5.88 10.34 0.84
C ALA A 123 7.07 11.14 0.27
N PRO A 124 7.58 12.16 0.96
CA PRO A 124 8.76 12.91 0.54
C PRO A 124 10.03 12.06 0.33
N SER A 125 10.20 11.01 1.12
CA SER A 125 11.37 10.13 1.07
C SER A 125 11.14 8.85 0.24
N ASN A 126 10.12 8.78 -0.59
CA ASN A 126 9.79 7.59 -1.37
C ASN A 126 10.85 7.20 -2.42
N HIS A 127 11.79 8.11 -2.73
CA HIS A 127 12.97 7.82 -3.55
C HIS A 127 13.93 6.80 -2.91
N LEU A 128 13.80 6.55 -1.61
CA LEU A 128 14.56 5.53 -0.87
C LEU A 128 14.05 4.10 -1.15
N VAL A 129 12.86 3.96 -1.71
CA VAL A 129 12.26 2.66 -2.02
C VAL A 129 12.95 2.06 -3.25
N ALA A 130 13.62 0.93 -3.05
CA ALA A 130 14.34 0.24 -4.11
C ALA A 130 13.40 -0.59 -5.00
N ARG A 131 12.38 -1.22 -4.41
CA ARG A 131 11.38 -2.02 -5.13
C ARG A 131 10.04 -1.98 -4.44
N ALA A 132 8.95 -2.00 -5.24
CA ALA A 132 7.59 -1.98 -4.75
C ALA A 132 6.73 -3.06 -5.40
N PHE A 133 5.87 -3.67 -4.61
CA PHE A 133 4.77 -4.53 -5.02
C PHE A 133 3.46 -3.86 -4.62
N THR A 134 2.50 -3.77 -5.52
CA THR A 134 1.18 -3.24 -5.19
C THR A 134 0.09 -4.22 -5.58
N MET A 135 -0.87 -4.44 -4.70
CA MET A 135 -2.07 -5.24 -4.93
C MET A 135 -3.30 -4.33 -4.98
N GLY A 136 -3.97 -4.27 -6.14
CA GLY A 136 -5.19 -3.49 -6.31
C GLY A 136 -5.01 -2.00 -5.99
N ALA A 137 -3.77 -1.46 -6.09
CA ALA A 137 -3.51 -0.06 -5.83
C ALA A 137 -4.01 0.80 -6.98
N GLN A 138 -4.73 1.88 -6.64
CA GLN A 138 -5.54 2.56 -7.63
C GLN A 138 -5.74 4.04 -7.30
N PHE A 139 -6.02 4.82 -8.32
CA PHE A 139 -6.66 6.12 -8.22
C PHE A 139 -8.07 6.00 -8.82
N ALA A 140 -9.02 5.53 -7.99
CA ALA A 140 -10.34 5.16 -8.43
C ALA A 140 -11.23 6.37 -8.74
N HIS A 141 -12.02 6.22 -9.78
CA HIS A 141 -13.13 7.10 -10.11
C HIS A 141 -14.39 6.23 -10.29
N TRP A 142 -15.56 6.71 -9.90
CA TRP A 142 -16.80 5.92 -9.91
C TRP A 142 -17.17 5.36 -11.30
N ARG A 143 -16.71 5.98 -12.39
CA ARG A 143 -16.92 5.49 -13.76
C ARG A 143 -16.05 4.29 -14.13
N ASP A 144 -15.06 3.94 -13.32
CA ASP A 144 -14.19 2.79 -13.57
C ASP A 144 -14.85 1.47 -13.16
N TYR A 145 -15.88 1.53 -12.30
CA TYR A 145 -16.62 0.34 -11.89
C TYR A 145 -17.41 -0.28 -13.04
N ALA A 146 -17.70 -1.58 -12.95
CA ALA A 146 -18.51 -2.30 -13.93
C ALA A 146 -19.87 -1.61 -14.12
N PRO A 147 -20.40 -1.54 -15.35
CA PRO A 147 -21.62 -0.78 -15.68
C PRO A 147 -22.81 -1.05 -14.73
N GLY A 148 -23.05 -2.33 -14.38
CA GLY A 148 -24.13 -2.71 -13.46
C GLY A 148 -23.92 -2.30 -12.01
N GLN A 149 -22.70 -1.94 -11.61
CA GLN A 149 -22.35 -1.55 -10.23
C GLN A 149 -22.19 -0.03 -10.07
N ARG A 150 -22.02 0.72 -11.18
CA ARG A 150 -21.67 2.15 -11.17
C ARG A 150 -22.62 3.01 -10.34
N LEU A 151 -23.92 2.86 -10.53
CA LEU A 151 -24.91 3.66 -9.82
C LEU A 151 -24.95 3.34 -8.33
N GLY A 152 -24.87 2.07 -7.96
CA GLY A 152 -24.81 1.64 -6.56
C GLY A 152 -23.54 2.15 -5.85
N MET A 153 -22.39 2.03 -6.52
CA MET A 153 -21.11 2.53 -6.00
C MET A 153 -21.08 4.06 -5.94
N TRP A 154 -21.62 4.74 -6.96
CA TRP A 154 -21.76 6.20 -6.94
C TRP A 154 -22.61 6.66 -5.75
N TRP A 155 -23.79 6.06 -5.55
CA TRP A 155 -24.66 6.40 -4.43
C TRP A 155 -24.00 6.13 -3.08
N LYS A 156 -23.36 4.96 -2.95
CA LYS A 156 -22.64 4.56 -1.74
C LYS A 156 -21.52 5.56 -1.39
N TRP A 157 -20.67 5.89 -2.36
CA TRP A 157 -19.48 6.70 -2.13
C TRP A 157 -19.77 8.21 -2.13
N HIS A 158 -20.68 8.69 -2.97
CA HIS A 158 -20.90 10.13 -3.14
C HIS A 158 -22.16 10.66 -2.42
N VAL A 159 -22.99 9.80 -1.87
CA VAL A 159 -24.18 10.20 -1.12
C VAL A 159 -24.13 9.65 0.29
N LEU A 160 -24.15 8.31 0.46
CA LEU A 160 -24.29 7.69 1.78
C LEU A 160 -23.08 7.95 2.69
N MET A 161 -21.85 7.70 2.20
CA MET A 161 -20.65 7.92 3.01
C MET A 161 -20.50 9.39 3.44
N PRO A 162 -20.59 10.39 2.55
CA PRO A 162 -20.53 11.80 2.95
C PRO A 162 -21.64 12.20 3.92
N ALA A 163 -22.88 11.74 3.72
CA ALA A 163 -24.01 12.06 4.61
C ALA A 163 -23.78 11.53 6.02
N LEU A 164 -23.41 10.25 6.17
CA LEU A 164 -23.09 9.66 7.47
C LEU A 164 -21.90 10.37 8.13
N THR A 165 -20.90 10.71 7.36
CA THR A 165 -19.71 11.41 7.85
C THR A 165 -20.03 12.82 8.33
N ALA A 166 -20.87 13.56 7.61
CA ALA A 166 -21.31 14.89 8.00
C ALA A 166 -22.12 14.85 9.31
N CYS A 167 -23.01 13.88 9.48
CA CYS A 167 -23.81 13.72 10.70
C CYS A 167 -22.96 13.36 11.93
N LEU A 168 -22.00 12.45 11.77
CA LEU A 168 -21.24 11.88 12.88
C LEU A 168 -19.88 12.57 13.11
N GLY A 169 -19.35 13.27 12.08
CA GLY A 169 -18.02 13.88 12.09
C GLY A 169 -16.89 12.86 11.82
N TYR A 170 -17.23 11.64 11.45
CA TYR A 170 -16.35 10.55 11.00
C TYR A 170 -17.19 9.50 10.27
N PHE A 171 -16.56 8.61 9.50
CA PHE A 171 -17.27 7.50 8.84
C PHE A 171 -17.39 6.29 9.77
N PRO A 172 -18.61 5.83 10.10
CA PRO A 172 -18.85 4.74 11.07
C PRO A 172 -18.74 3.35 10.41
N GLY A 173 -17.58 3.04 9.78
CA GLY A 173 -17.38 1.82 8.99
C GLY A 173 -17.62 0.54 9.77
N ARG A 174 -17.21 0.50 11.06
CA ARG A 174 -17.43 -0.67 11.95
C ARG A 174 -18.89 -0.98 12.17
N ARG A 175 -19.74 0.05 12.38
CA ARG A 175 -21.19 -0.14 12.57
C ARG A 175 -21.86 -0.69 11.32
N LEU A 176 -21.33 -0.41 10.14
CA LEU A 176 -21.83 -0.90 8.87
C LEU A 176 -21.26 -2.27 8.47
N GLY A 177 -20.26 -2.78 9.20
CA GLY A 177 -19.55 -4.00 8.85
C GLY A 177 -18.72 -3.90 7.56
N TRP A 178 -18.31 -2.67 7.15
CA TRP A 178 -17.64 -2.46 5.88
C TRP A 178 -16.11 -2.37 6.03
N MET A 179 -15.65 -1.68 7.06
CA MET A 179 -14.25 -1.37 7.35
C MET A 179 -14.13 -0.83 8.78
N GLU A 180 -12.94 -0.45 9.22
CA GLU A 180 -12.79 0.32 10.45
C GLU A 180 -13.45 1.70 10.34
N ASP A 181 -13.77 2.32 11.49
CA ASP A 181 -14.20 3.71 11.48
C ASP A 181 -13.07 4.58 10.94
N ALA A 182 -13.39 5.50 10.04
CA ALA A 182 -12.38 6.33 9.38
C ALA A 182 -12.61 7.83 9.65
N PRO A 183 -11.51 8.62 9.74
CA PRO A 183 -11.59 10.08 9.79
C PRO A 183 -12.36 10.66 8.60
N ALA A 184 -13.00 11.82 8.79
CA ALA A 184 -13.78 12.48 7.74
C ALA A 184 -12.96 12.77 6.46
N GLY A 185 -11.70 13.16 6.60
CA GLY A 185 -10.81 13.44 5.47
C GLY A 185 -10.57 12.25 4.54
N VAL A 186 -10.67 11.01 5.07
CA VAL A 186 -10.60 9.79 4.23
C VAL A 186 -11.78 9.72 3.28
N VAL A 187 -13.00 10.04 3.77
CA VAL A 187 -14.20 10.09 2.92
C VAL A 187 -14.09 11.21 1.90
N GLU A 188 -13.59 12.37 2.31
CA GLU A 188 -13.40 13.52 1.42
C GLU A 188 -12.43 13.17 0.28
N ASP A 189 -11.30 12.53 0.58
CA ASP A 189 -10.34 12.10 -0.44
C ASP A 189 -10.92 11.00 -1.34
N TRP A 190 -11.65 10.02 -0.78
CA TRP A 190 -12.29 8.95 -1.55
C TRP A 190 -13.38 9.46 -2.48
N THR A 191 -14.16 10.41 -2.01
CA THR A 191 -15.29 10.95 -2.75
C THR A 191 -14.94 12.17 -3.60
N ALA A 192 -13.68 12.57 -3.62
CA ALA A 192 -13.19 13.60 -4.53
C ALA A 192 -13.61 13.24 -5.95
N ARG A 193 -14.52 14.04 -6.53
CA ARG A 193 -15.18 13.75 -7.81
C ARG A 193 -14.27 13.95 -9.03
N ALA A 194 -12.97 14.04 -8.78
CA ALA A 194 -11.97 14.28 -9.80
C ALA A 194 -11.35 12.96 -10.26
N PRO A 195 -11.28 12.70 -11.58
CA PRO A 195 -10.63 11.50 -12.12
C PRO A 195 -9.10 11.58 -12.05
N ARG A 196 -8.55 12.72 -11.69
CA ARG A 196 -7.10 13.00 -11.64
C ARG A 196 -6.75 13.93 -10.48
N PHE A 197 -5.54 13.86 -9.96
CA PHE A 197 -5.03 14.78 -8.95
C PHE A 197 -5.12 16.24 -9.38
N GLU A 198 -4.81 16.52 -10.63
CA GLU A 198 -4.83 17.88 -11.19
C GLU A 198 -6.21 18.53 -11.11
N ALA A 199 -7.26 17.72 -11.14
CA ALA A 199 -8.64 18.18 -11.10
C ALA A 199 -9.23 18.27 -9.69
N VAL A 200 -8.48 17.88 -8.63
CA VAL A 200 -8.94 18.01 -7.24
C VAL A 200 -8.98 19.49 -6.87
N ALA A 201 -10.20 20.03 -6.74
CA ALA A 201 -10.40 21.46 -6.48
C ALA A 201 -10.51 21.80 -4.99
N ARG A 202 -11.07 20.92 -4.19
CA ARG A 202 -11.33 21.12 -2.75
C ARG A 202 -11.07 19.85 -1.97
N ARG A 203 -10.63 20.04 -0.73
CA ARG A 203 -10.38 18.97 0.25
C ARG A 203 -10.60 19.53 1.64
N GLY A 204 -11.38 18.86 2.47
CA GLY A 204 -11.68 19.30 3.84
C GLY A 204 -12.37 20.67 3.88
N GLY A 205 -13.17 21.01 2.86
CA GLY A 205 -13.76 22.35 2.74
C GLY A 205 -12.79 23.42 2.23
N GLU A 206 -11.50 23.16 2.20
CA GLU A 206 -10.46 24.10 1.75
C GLU A 206 -10.17 23.96 0.24
N ARG A 207 -9.73 25.05 -0.36
CA ARG A 207 -9.34 25.07 -1.77
C ARG A 207 -7.95 24.42 -1.91
N VAL A 208 -7.85 23.41 -2.77
CA VAL A 208 -6.54 22.82 -3.15
C VAL A 208 -5.82 23.80 -4.08
N THR A 209 -4.67 24.29 -3.65
CA THR A 209 -3.86 25.25 -4.43
C THR A 209 -3.11 24.55 -5.56
N ALA A 210 -2.68 25.32 -6.56
CA ALA A 210 -1.79 24.81 -7.62
C ALA A 210 -0.47 24.26 -7.04
N ARG A 211 0.07 24.91 -6.00
CA ARG A 211 1.28 24.46 -5.31
C ARG A 211 1.10 23.09 -4.66
N MET A 212 -0.01 22.85 -3.95
CA MET A 212 -0.28 21.53 -3.33
C MET A 212 -0.37 20.43 -4.40
N ARG A 213 -1.09 20.68 -5.49
CA ARG A 213 -1.17 19.72 -6.60
C ARG A 213 0.19 19.44 -7.22
N ALA A 214 0.96 20.49 -7.51
CA ALA A 214 2.31 20.34 -8.07
C ALA A 214 3.22 19.52 -7.13
N GLN A 215 3.13 19.74 -5.82
CA GLN A 215 3.87 18.96 -4.83
C GLN A 215 3.49 17.47 -4.88
N TRP A 216 2.20 17.13 -4.88
CA TRP A 216 1.76 15.73 -4.95
C TRP A 216 2.21 15.04 -6.24
N LEU A 217 2.11 15.74 -7.38
CA LEU A 217 2.55 15.20 -8.67
C LEU A 217 4.07 14.97 -8.69
N THR A 218 4.85 15.92 -8.15
CA THR A 218 6.30 15.78 -8.04
C THR A 218 6.66 14.59 -7.14
N GLN A 219 5.99 14.43 -6.00
CA GLN A 219 6.22 13.31 -5.10
C GLN A 219 5.88 11.97 -5.77
N CYS A 220 4.75 11.88 -6.49
CA CYS A 220 4.39 10.66 -7.23
C CYS A 220 5.39 10.31 -8.35
N ALA A 221 6.03 11.30 -8.96
CA ALA A 221 7.03 11.11 -10.02
C ALA A 221 8.43 10.80 -9.49
N GLN A 222 8.67 11.01 -8.20
CA GLN A 222 10.00 10.95 -7.58
C GLN A 222 10.55 9.53 -7.37
N PRO A 223 9.75 8.48 -7.01
CA PRO A 223 10.27 7.14 -6.76
C PRO A 223 11.04 6.59 -7.97
N ARG A 224 12.12 5.87 -7.71
CA ARG A 224 12.95 5.21 -8.73
C ARG A 224 12.88 3.69 -8.64
N ALA A 225 11.87 3.20 -7.94
CA ALA A 225 11.66 1.79 -7.67
C ALA A 225 11.31 0.99 -8.94
N ASP A 226 11.67 -0.29 -8.91
CA ASP A 226 11.00 -1.27 -9.76
C ASP A 226 9.63 -1.57 -9.14
N LEU A 227 8.54 -1.29 -9.85
CA LEU A 227 7.19 -1.38 -9.33
C LEU A 227 6.37 -2.41 -10.10
N LEU A 228 5.90 -3.46 -9.42
CA LEU A 228 4.91 -4.41 -9.94
C LEU A 228 3.52 -4.07 -9.42
N ALA A 229 2.59 -3.81 -10.33
CA ALA A 229 1.18 -3.63 -10.01
C ALA A 229 0.40 -4.91 -10.35
N LEU A 230 -0.12 -5.55 -9.30
CA LEU A 230 -1.00 -6.72 -9.43
C LEU A 230 -2.45 -6.26 -9.48
N SER A 231 -3.17 -6.71 -10.50
CA SER A 231 -4.64 -6.63 -10.61
C SER A 231 -5.26 -8.01 -10.56
N ILE A 232 -6.48 -8.10 -10.03
CA ILE A 232 -7.27 -9.33 -9.98
C ILE A 232 -8.56 -9.12 -10.78
N SER A 233 -8.88 -10.05 -11.66
CA SER A 233 -10.01 -9.89 -12.60
C SER A 233 -11.38 -9.76 -11.95
N ASP A 234 -11.56 -10.27 -10.74
CA ASP A 234 -12.79 -10.20 -9.94
C ASP A 234 -12.74 -9.17 -8.81
N ASP A 235 -11.76 -8.24 -8.88
CA ASP A 235 -11.68 -7.13 -7.93
C ASP A 235 -12.75 -6.07 -8.24
N PRO A 236 -13.75 -5.87 -7.36
CA PRO A 236 -14.84 -4.92 -7.62
C PRO A 236 -14.42 -3.45 -7.46
N PHE A 237 -13.23 -3.16 -6.90
CA PHE A 237 -12.76 -1.81 -6.61
C PHE A 237 -11.63 -1.36 -7.53
N ALA A 238 -10.69 -2.24 -7.85
CA ALA A 238 -9.45 -1.92 -8.54
C ALA A 238 -9.48 -2.46 -9.99
N GLY A 239 -10.33 -1.89 -10.83
CA GLY A 239 -10.31 -2.17 -12.27
C GLY A 239 -9.04 -1.63 -12.93
N ASP A 240 -8.68 -2.22 -14.08
CA ASP A 240 -7.45 -1.89 -14.82
C ASP A 240 -7.28 -0.38 -15.06
N ALA A 241 -8.36 0.33 -15.48
CA ALA A 241 -8.31 1.78 -15.72
C ALA A 241 -7.94 2.59 -14.47
N ALA A 242 -8.36 2.16 -13.28
CA ALA A 242 -8.04 2.83 -12.01
C ALA A 242 -6.59 2.58 -11.59
N ILE A 243 -6.09 1.36 -11.81
CA ILE A 243 -4.69 0.98 -11.56
C ILE A 243 -3.76 1.73 -12.52
N GLU A 244 -4.09 1.73 -13.82
CA GLU A 244 -3.34 2.43 -14.86
C GLU A 244 -3.25 3.93 -14.58
N ARG A 245 -4.32 4.53 -14.09
CA ARG A 245 -4.34 5.95 -13.73
C ARG A 245 -3.37 6.25 -12.60
N LEU A 246 -3.27 5.39 -11.59
CA LEU A 246 -2.28 5.55 -10.53
C LEU A 246 -0.86 5.36 -11.06
N LEU A 247 -0.62 4.29 -11.83
CA LEU A 247 0.69 4.00 -12.41
C LEU A 247 1.21 5.12 -13.30
N ALA A 248 0.33 5.83 -14.02
CA ALA A 248 0.69 6.95 -14.87
C ALA A 248 1.39 8.09 -14.11
N TYR A 249 1.17 8.21 -12.80
CA TYR A 249 1.85 9.21 -11.96
C TYR A 249 3.25 8.78 -11.51
N PHE A 250 3.57 7.49 -11.49
CA PHE A 250 4.87 6.97 -11.07
C PHE A 250 5.91 7.01 -12.19
N THR A 251 6.09 8.18 -12.81
CA THR A 251 6.93 8.34 -14.01
C THR A 251 8.42 8.09 -13.77
N GLY A 252 8.87 8.16 -12.52
CA GLY A 252 10.25 7.82 -12.14
C GLY A 252 10.50 6.33 -11.95
N CYS A 253 9.44 5.52 -11.78
CA CYS A 253 9.54 4.08 -11.59
C CYS A 253 9.71 3.35 -12.93
N ARG A 254 10.40 2.22 -12.92
CA ARG A 254 10.20 1.18 -13.92
C ARG A 254 9.00 0.36 -13.51
N ARG A 255 7.98 0.24 -14.38
CA ARG A 255 6.65 -0.26 -14.01
C ARG A 255 6.30 -1.53 -14.76
N TRP A 256 5.75 -2.49 -14.05
CA TRP A 256 5.22 -3.74 -14.58
C TRP A 256 3.79 -3.95 -14.11
N ARG A 257 3.04 -4.66 -14.92
CA ARG A 257 1.67 -5.09 -14.62
C ARG A 257 1.59 -6.60 -14.63
N LEU A 258 0.85 -7.13 -13.68
CA LEU A 258 0.45 -8.53 -13.65
C LEU A 258 -1.06 -8.59 -13.42
N HIS A 259 -1.76 -9.27 -14.32
CA HIS A 259 -3.19 -9.50 -14.19
C HIS A 259 -3.45 -10.97 -13.87
N VAL A 260 -4.10 -11.25 -12.75
CA VAL A 260 -4.39 -12.62 -12.30
C VAL A 260 -5.90 -12.86 -12.31
N ARG A 261 -6.28 -14.00 -12.88
CA ARG A 261 -7.66 -14.51 -12.83
C ARG A 261 -7.76 -15.64 -11.82
N PRO A 262 -8.84 -15.72 -11.01
CA PRO A 262 -9.03 -16.79 -10.02
C PRO A 262 -8.85 -18.19 -10.60
N ALA A 263 -9.34 -18.42 -11.83
CA ALA A 263 -9.21 -19.70 -12.51
C ALA A 263 -7.75 -20.15 -12.77
N GLN A 264 -6.79 -19.20 -12.86
CA GLN A 264 -5.36 -19.53 -13.06
C GLN A 264 -4.75 -20.27 -11.86
N ILE A 265 -5.33 -20.08 -10.68
CA ILE A 265 -4.90 -20.76 -9.45
C ILE A 265 -5.97 -21.71 -8.91
N GLY A 266 -6.96 -22.07 -9.74
CA GLY A 266 -7.96 -23.09 -9.40
C GLY A 266 -8.95 -22.67 -8.30
N VAL A 267 -9.21 -21.37 -8.11
CA VAL A 267 -10.16 -20.88 -7.09
C VAL A 267 -11.34 -20.15 -7.72
N PRO A 268 -12.53 -20.15 -7.06
CA PRO A 268 -13.72 -19.49 -7.59
C PRO A 268 -13.64 -17.96 -7.52
N ALA A 269 -12.93 -17.40 -6.53
CA ALA A 269 -12.82 -15.96 -6.33
C ALA A 269 -11.58 -15.60 -5.48
N ILE A 270 -11.05 -14.38 -5.73
CA ILE A 270 -10.00 -13.72 -4.95
C ILE A 270 -10.51 -12.38 -4.43
N GLY A 271 -10.95 -11.48 -5.34
CA GLY A 271 -11.43 -10.14 -5.02
C GLY A 271 -10.34 -9.22 -4.47
N HIS A 272 -10.76 -8.09 -3.88
CA HIS A 272 -9.85 -7.01 -3.48
C HIS A 272 -8.98 -7.32 -2.26
N PHE A 273 -9.51 -8.09 -1.30
CA PHE A 273 -8.85 -8.26 0.01
C PHE A 273 -8.15 -9.61 0.17
N ALA A 274 -8.73 -10.68 -0.37
CA ALA A 274 -8.34 -12.03 0.00
C ALA A 274 -6.91 -12.45 -0.42
N PHE A 275 -6.24 -11.68 -1.30
CA PHE A 275 -4.82 -11.89 -1.61
C PHE A 275 -3.97 -12.08 -0.34
N PHE A 276 -4.28 -11.34 0.73
CA PHE A 276 -3.52 -11.37 1.99
C PHE A 276 -3.97 -12.47 2.97
N HIS A 277 -4.95 -13.32 2.58
CA HIS A 277 -5.32 -14.49 3.38
C HIS A 277 -4.27 -15.60 3.21
N ASP A 278 -3.96 -16.31 4.30
CA ASP A 278 -2.98 -17.38 4.33
C ASP A 278 -3.29 -18.58 3.41
N ARG A 279 -4.54 -18.76 3.02
CA ARG A 279 -4.93 -19.74 2.00
C ARG A 279 -4.23 -19.53 0.65
N PHE A 280 -3.67 -18.36 0.42
CA PHE A 280 -2.92 -18.01 -0.78
C PHE A 280 -1.40 -17.96 -0.57
N ALA A 281 -0.92 -18.47 0.56
CA ALA A 281 0.50 -18.46 0.89
C ALA A 281 1.36 -19.22 -0.14
N ASP A 282 0.82 -20.29 -0.71
CA ASP A 282 1.54 -21.14 -1.67
C ASP A 282 1.28 -20.76 -3.14
N THR A 283 0.31 -19.86 -3.41
CA THR A 283 -0.09 -19.53 -4.79
C THR A 283 0.16 -18.06 -5.16
N LEU A 284 -0.38 -17.11 -4.39
CA LEU A 284 -0.28 -15.69 -4.71
C LEU A 284 0.86 -14.96 -3.98
N TRP A 285 1.17 -15.36 -2.73
CA TRP A 285 2.24 -14.69 -1.98
C TRP A 285 3.63 -14.87 -2.59
N PRO A 286 3.97 -16.00 -3.27
CA PRO A 286 5.22 -16.10 -4.03
C PRO A 286 5.41 -15.01 -5.05
N ILE A 287 4.33 -14.50 -5.68
CA ILE A 287 4.40 -13.36 -6.62
C ILE A 287 5.01 -12.13 -5.93
N ALA A 288 4.48 -11.76 -4.78
CA ALA A 288 4.97 -10.61 -4.02
C ALA A 288 6.38 -10.84 -3.47
N ARG A 289 6.64 -12.03 -2.92
CA ARG A 289 7.96 -12.41 -2.37
C ARG A 289 9.04 -12.36 -3.45
N ASP A 290 8.83 -13.03 -4.56
CA ASP A 290 9.85 -13.16 -5.62
C ASP A 290 10.08 -11.84 -6.33
N TRP A 291 9.01 -11.06 -6.52
CA TRP A 291 9.16 -9.71 -7.01
C TRP A 291 9.97 -8.83 -6.04
N LEU A 292 9.60 -8.79 -4.77
CA LEU A 292 10.26 -7.95 -3.77
C LEU A 292 11.73 -8.35 -3.59
N LEU A 293 12.04 -9.63 -3.53
CA LEU A 293 13.40 -10.12 -3.28
C LEU A 293 14.27 -10.13 -4.55
N HIS A 294 13.70 -10.51 -5.69
CA HIS A 294 14.47 -10.85 -6.88
C HIS A 294 14.11 -10.01 -8.11
N GLY A 295 13.02 -9.23 -8.10
CA GLY A 295 12.52 -8.50 -9.27
C GLY A 295 11.97 -9.41 -10.36
N ALA A 296 11.52 -10.61 -9.99
CA ALA A 296 10.98 -11.62 -10.89
C ALA A 296 9.63 -12.12 -10.38
N CYS A 297 8.81 -12.62 -11.29
CA CYS A 297 7.59 -13.36 -10.93
C CYS A 297 7.85 -14.87 -11.06
N PRO A 298 7.09 -15.72 -10.33
CA PRO A 298 7.07 -17.15 -10.58
C PRO A 298 6.75 -17.45 -12.07
N PRO A 299 7.29 -18.54 -12.66
CA PRO A 299 7.20 -18.82 -14.10
C PRO A 299 5.78 -18.89 -14.66
N GLU A 300 4.81 -19.28 -13.83
CA GLU A 300 3.38 -19.36 -14.17
C GLU A 300 2.69 -18.00 -14.29
N PHE A 301 3.38 -16.93 -13.87
CA PHE A 301 2.87 -15.56 -13.92
C PHE A 301 3.77 -14.67 -14.77
N ALA A 302 3.24 -14.19 -15.89
CA ALA A 302 3.96 -13.30 -16.79
C ALA A 302 3.59 -11.85 -16.53
N ALA A 303 4.52 -11.09 -15.94
CA ALA A 303 4.38 -9.63 -15.83
C ALA A 303 4.71 -8.97 -17.17
N THR A 304 3.94 -7.94 -17.53
CA THR A 304 4.17 -7.12 -18.73
C THR A 304 4.72 -5.76 -18.34
N ALA A 305 5.72 -5.27 -19.07
CA ALA A 305 6.22 -3.92 -18.88
C ALA A 305 5.13 -2.88 -19.20
N TRP A 306 5.16 -1.76 -18.51
CA TRP A 306 4.31 -0.62 -18.85
C TRP A 306 4.65 -0.12 -20.26
N PRO A 307 3.65 0.31 -21.07
CA PRO A 307 3.90 0.81 -22.41
C PRO A 307 4.99 1.90 -22.44
N GLY A 308 5.99 1.71 -23.31
CA GLY A 308 7.14 2.60 -23.43
C GLY A 308 8.33 2.27 -22.51
N GLU A 309 8.23 1.25 -21.65
CA GLU A 309 9.34 0.78 -20.82
C GLU A 309 9.97 -0.49 -21.43
N THR A 310 11.30 -0.55 -21.44
CA THR A 310 12.02 -1.74 -21.88
C THR A 310 11.93 -2.80 -20.79
N PRO A 311 11.50 -4.03 -21.10
CA PRO A 311 11.57 -5.12 -20.13
C PRO A 311 13.01 -5.25 -19.63
N PRO A 312 13.27 -5.45 -18.32
CA PRO A 312 14.61 -5.79 -17.88
C PRO A 312 15.00 -7.07 -18.58
N ALA A 313 16.23 -7.14 -19.05
CA ALA A 313 16.85 -8.44 -19.24
C ALA A 313 16.67 -9.16 -17.89
N LEU A 314 16.05 -10.34 -17.91
CA LEU A 314 15.90 -11.19 -16.72
C LEU A 314 17.30 -11.56 -16.21
N SER A 315 18.00 -10.58 -15.65
CA SER A 315 19.21 -10.82 -14.89
C SER A 315 18.73 -11.49 -13.60
N ARG A 316 18.98 -12.77 -13.48
CA ARG A 316 19.03 -13.45 -12.19
C ARG A 316 20.06 -12.66 -11.38
N SER A 317 19.65 -11.60 -10.70
CA SER A 317 20.47 -11.04 -9.64
C SER A 317 20.74 -12.18 -8.68
N PRO A 318 22.00 -12.48 -8.33
CA PRO A 318 22.28 -13.53 -7.37
C PRO A 318 21.42 -13.22 -6.13
N ALA A 319 20.80 -14.27 -5.60
CA ALA A 319 20.07 -14.18 -4.34
C ALA A 319 20.96 -13.41 -3.35
N PRO A 320 20.42 -12.43 -2.57
CA PRO A 320 21.20 -11.78 -1.55
C PRO A 320 21.89 -12.87 -0.73
N ALA A 321 23.21 -12.76 -0.61
CA ALA A 321 23.99 -13.76 0.10
C ALA A 321 23.37 -13.92 1.47
N MET A 322 22.80 -15.10 1.75
CA MET A 322 22.24 -15.40 3.05
C MET A 322 23.34 -15.17 4.09
N CYS A 323 23.07 -14.32 5.08
CA CYS A 323 24.02 -14.11 6.17
C CYS A 323 24.28 -15.50 6.78
N ALA A 324 25.49 -16.03 6.58
CA ALA A 324 25.88 -17.32 7.12
C ALA A 324 25.67 -17.27 8.64
N ALA A 325 24.94 -18.23 9.18
CA ALA A 325 24.85 -18.43 10.61
C ALA A 325 26.29 -18.67 11.10
N SER A 326 26.84 -17.75 11.90
CA SER A 326 28.11 -17.97 12.58
C SER A 326 27.88 -19.18 13.50
N ALA A 327 28.68 -20.24 13.32
CA ALA A 327 28.71 -21.36 14.21
C ALA A 327 29.00 -20.86 15.64
N PRO A 328 28.40 -21.44 16.69
CA PRO A 328 28.72 -21.08 18.05
C PRO A 328 30.21 -21.40 18.31
N PRO A 329 30.92 -20.56 19.08
CA PRO A 329 32.27 -20.85 19.51
C PRO A 329 32.24 -22.13 20.35
N GLY A 330 33.09 -23.12 20.00
CA GLY A 330 33.29 -24.35 20.72
C GLY A 330 33.93 -24.17 22.10
#